data_d0b17c1f504679c847c3a053668f92ca
#
_entry.id   d0b17c1f504679c847c3a053668f92ca
#
_cell.length_a   1.000
_cell.length_b   1.000
_cell.length_c   1.000
_cell.angle_alpha   90.00
_cell.angle_beta   90.00
_cell.angle_gamma   90.00
#
_symmetry.space_group_name_H-M   'P 1'
#
loop_
_entity.id
_entity.type
_entity.pdbx_description
1 polymer ?
#
loop_
_entity_poly.entity_id
_entity_poly.type
_entity_poly.pdbx_seq_one_letter_code
_entity_poly.pdbx_strand_id
1 'polypeptide(L)'
;MSGPANYFDHYTKGAFAPHFVERHLVCSKDVWMLDVMQPAGAFPDPPVPEFVLQRDMKDADATIDFGVGRFHKRPEDRSIVIAPPQCSSDIVVRNPHHIRILALPTSRIDRWMEGEGPASGSPDLGRLHATGFKNVLIEQLLDRLWADAADHSAASRLQADAALLTLWAELLRESRKPLQIRARGGLAPWQARRCIEYLNDRASENVGLEQLASLAGLSPFHFARAFKQTIGVPPHRYQLNARIAKAKALLEVSDATVTTIAFEVGYESSQALARVFRREVGISPSNYRRQYRQ
;
A
#
# COMPACT_ATOMS: atom_id res chain seq x y z
N MET A 1 -12.14 20.89 7.32
CA MET A 1 -13.12 19.85 6.92
C MET A 1 -12.50 18.53 7.27
N SER A 2 -13.09 17.76 8.16
CA SER A 2 -12.63 16.39 8.44
C SER A 2 -12.76 15.56 7.17
N GLY A 3 -11.72 14.77 6.85
CA GLY A 3 -11.74 13.84 5.72
C GLY A 3 -12.85 12.79 5.84
N PRO A 4 -13.12 12.00 4.81
CA PRO A 4 -14.12 10.94 4.86
C PRO A 4 -13.76 9.92 5.96
N ALA A 5 -14.80 9.46 6.68
CA ALA A 5 -14.61 8.52 7.79
C ALA A 5 -14.17 7.13 7.33
N ASN A 6 -14.49 6.76 6.09
CA ASN A 6 -14.16 5.49 5.45
C ASN A 6 -14.18 5.62 3.92
N TYR A 7 -13.71 4.58 3.22
CA TYR A 7 -13.62 4.58 1.76
C TYR A 7 -14.99 4.62 1.07
N PHE A 8 -16.00 4.02 1.68
CA PHE A 8 -17.37 4.06 1.17
C PHE A 8 -17.92 5.50 1.14
N ASP A 9 -17.71 6.27 2.21
CA ASP A 9 -18.15 7.67 2.27
C ASP A 9 -17.43 8.53 1.24
N HIS A 10 -16.16 8.24 0.94
CA HIS A 10 -15.39 8.92 -0.10
C HIS A 10 -16.04 8.78 -1.48
N TYR A 11 -16.50 7.57 -1.84
CA TYR A 11 -17.14 7.30 -3.14
C TYR A 11 -18.63 7.60 -3.18
N THR A 12 -19.32 7.71 -2.08
CA THR A 12 -20.77 7.95 -2.09
C THR A 12 -21.18 9.38 -1.75
N LYS A 13 -20.32 10.11 -1.02
CA LYS A 13 -20.59 11.46 -0.57
C LYS A 13 -19.54 12.47 -1.04
N GLY A 14 -18.40 12.00 -1.56
CA GLY A 14 -17.27 12.81 -2.02
C GLY A 14 -17.34 13.19 -3.49
N ALA A 15 -16.21 13.72 -3.99
CA ALA A 15 -16.05 14.15 -5.38
C ALA A 15 -16.21 13.01 -6.41
N PHE A 16 -16.07 11.75 -5.99
CA PHE A 16 -16.15 10.58 -6.85
C PHE A 16 -17.53 9.92 -6.91
N ALA A 17 -18.52 10.47 -6.20
CA ALA A 17 -19.90 9.97 -6.26
C ALA A 17 -20.49 9.81 -7.67
N PRO A 18 -20.15 10.66 -8.67
CA PRO A 18 -20.62 10.48 -10.05
C PRO A 18 -20.10 9.22 -10.75
N HIS A 19 -19.01 8.61 -10.27
CA HIS A 19 -18.38 7.42 -10.85
C HIS A 19 -18.85 6.12 -10.21
N PHE A 20 -19.63 6.23 -9.16
CA PHE A 20 -20.17 5.10 -8.42
C PHE A 20 -21.29 4.43 -9.20
N VAL A 21 -21.24 3.11 -9.35
CA VAL A 21 -22.24 2.32 -10.08
C VAL A 21 -23.09 1.53 -9.10
N GLU A 22 -22.48 0.68 -8.29
CA GLU A 22 -23.17 -0.25 -7.41
C GLU A 22 -22.37 -0.51 -6.14
N ARG A 23 -23.07 -0.90 -5.07
CA ARG A 23 -22.47 -1.24 -3.78
C ARG A 23 -23.05 -2.50 -3.22
N HIS A 24 -22.23 -3.22 -2.49
CA HIS A 24 -22.67 -4.32 -1.64
C HIS A 24 -22.05 -4.20 -0.26
N LEU A 25 -22.86 -4.44 0.75
CA LEU A 25 -22.39 -4.62 2.11
C LEU A 25 -22.12 -6.09 2.33
N VAL A 26 -20.88 -6.45 2.59
CA VAL A 26 -20.46 -7.82 2.80
C VAL A 26 -20.43 -8.10 4.30
N CYS A 27 -21.06 -9.18 4.74
CA CYS A 27 -21.08 -9.66 6.12
C CYS A 27 -21.80 -8.73 7.11
N SER A 28 -21.12 -8.28 8.12
CA SER A 28 -21.66 -7.52 9.24
C SER A 28 -21.33 -6.03 9.12
N LYS A 29 -22.09 -5.28 8.36
CA LYS A 29 -22.17 -3.78 8.40
C LYS A 29 -20.88 -2.96 8.29
N ASP A 30 -19.70 -3.55 8.16
CA ASP A 30 -18.42 -2.86 8.21
C ASP A 30 -17.49 -3.11 6.99
N VAL A 31 -17.85 -4.04 6.10
CA VAL A 31 -17.06 -4.33 4.88
C VAL A 31 -17.85 -3.96 3.64
N TRP A 32 -17.30 -3.11 2.81
CA TRP A 32 -17.94 -2.62 1.60
C TRP A 32 -17.25 -3.12 0.35
N MET A 33 -18.05 -3.54 -0.61
CA MET A 33 -17.61 -3.71 -1.99
C MET A 33 -18.29 -2.65 -2.86
N LEU A 34 -17.50 -2.03 -3.74
CA LEU A 34 -17.95 -0.99 -4.65
C LEU A 34 -17.64 -1.39 -6.07
N ASP A 35 -18.60 -1.13 -6.98
CA ASP A 35 -18.39 -1.19 -8.42
C ASP A 35 -18.32 0.23 -8.94
N VAL A 36 -17.25 0.58 -9.65
CA VAL A 36 -16.90 1.95 -10.00
C VAL A 36 -16.45 2.03 -11.45
N MET A 37 -17.08 2.92 -12.22
CA MET A 37 -16.68 3.26 -13.59
C MET A 37 -16.14 4.68 -13.64
N GLN A 38 -14.89 4.82 -14.03
CA GLN A 38 -14.20 6.11 -14.04
C GLN A 38 -13.68 6.45 -15.45
N PRO A 39 -13.73 7.72 -15.88
CA PRO A 39 -13.06 8.19 -17.09
C PRO A 39 -11.53 8.17 -16.89
N ALA A 40 -10.79 8.56 -17.92
CA ALA A 40 -9.39 8.93 -17.74
C ALA A 40 -9.30 10.17 -16.82
N GLY A 41 -8.33 10.18 -15.91
CA GLY A 41 -8.19 11.30 -14.96
C GLY A 41 -7.29 10.98 -13.76
N ALA A 42 -7.26 11.92 -12.82
CA ALA A 42 -6.58 11.77 -11.54
C ALA A 42 -7.60 11.47 -10.43
N PHE A 43 -7.33 10.43 -9.66
CA PHE A 43 -8.20 9.93 -8.59
C PHE A 43 -7.39 9.79 -7.29
N PRO A 44 -7.08 10.92 -6.61
CA PRO A 44 -6.39 10.86 -5.34
C PRO A 44 -7.34 10.36 -4.25
N ASP A 45 -6.95 9.27 -3.55
CA ASP A 45 -7.70 8.79 -2.39
C ASP A 45 -7.15 9.40 -1.09
N PRO A 46 -8.02 9.77 -0.16
CA PRO A 46 -7.63 10.23 1.16
C PRO A 46 -7.15 9.05 2.03
N PRO A 47 -6.41 9.33 3.11
CA PRO A 47 -6.10 8.30 4.09
C PRO A 47 -7.39 7.81 4.78
N VAL A 48 -7.59 6.49 4.77
CA VAL A 48 -8.73 5.81 5.40
C VAL A 48 -8.25 4.66 6.30
N PRO A 49 -9.01 4.26 7.34
CA PRO A 49 -8.61 3.18 8.25
C PRO A 49 -8.89 1.78 7.68
N GLU A 50 -8.70 1.61 6.39
CA GLU A 50 -9.04 0.38 5.66
C GLU A 50 -7.90 -0.02 4.74
N PHE A 51 -7.70 -1.32 4.54
CA PHE A 51 -7.01 -1.85 3.38
C PHE A 51 -7.96 -1.79 2.19
N VAL A 52 -7.54 -1.19 1.10
CA VAL A 52 -8.38 -1.01 -0.08
C VAL A 52 -7.83 -1.84 -1.23
N LEU A 53 -8.50 -2.95 -1.52
CA LEU A 53 -8.20 -3.80 -2.67
C LEU A 53 -8.96 -3.29 -3.88
N GLN A 54 -8.26 -3.05 -4.97
CA GLN A 54 -8.85 -2.67 -6.26
C GLN A 54 -8.52 -3.73 -7.31
N ARG A 55 -9.55 -4.25 -7.97
CA ARG A 55 -9.42 -5.21 -9.07
C ARG A 55 -10.01 -4.61 -10.35
N ASP A 56 -9.26 -4.68 -11.44
CA ASP A 56 -9.78 -4.30 -12.74
C ASP A 56 -10.82 -5.31 -13.23
N MET A 57 -11.96 -4.81 -13.60
CA MET A 57 -12.98 -5.52 -14.36
C MET A 57 -12.80 -5.30 -15.87
N LYS A 58 -12.15 -4.18 -16.23
CA LYS A 58 -11.75 -3.84 -17.60
C LYS A 58 -10.35 -3.22 -17.54
N ASP A 59 -9.59 -3.47 -18.58
CA ASP A 59 -8.18 -3.09 -18.70
C ASP A 59 -7.92 -1.61 -18.37
N ALA A 60 -7.10 -1.36 -17.35
CA ALA A 60 -6.72 -0.02 -16.91
C ALA A 60 -5.22 0.25 -17.16
N ASP A 61 -4.93 1.39 -17.76
CA ASP A 61 -3.57 1.97 -17.85
C ASP A 61 -3.44 3.03 -16.76
N ALA A 62 -2.76 2.68 -15.67
CA ALA A 62 -2.70 3.52 -14.49
C ALA A 62 -1.27 3.69 -13.96
N THR A 63 -0.99 4.89 -13.44
CA THR A 63 0.17 5.15 -12.60
C THR A 63 -0.32 5.34 -11.18
N ILE A 64 0.21 4.56 -10.24
CA ILE A 64 -0.27 4.47 -8.87
C ILE A 64 0.88 4.74 -7.91
N ASP A 65 0.62 5.55 -6.88
CA ASP A 65 1.53 5.79 -5.75
C ASP A 65 0.72 5.75 -4.44
N PHE A 66 0.98 4.75 -3.60
CA PHE A 66 0.39 4.61 -2.27
C PHE A 66 1.32 5.16 -1.16
N GLY A 67 2.21 6.09 -1.51
CA GLY A 67 3.19 6.62 -0.55
C GLY A 67 4.42 5.72 -0.32
N VAL A 68 4.44 4.54 -0.93
CA VAL A 68 5.56 3.57 -0.85
C VAL A 68 6.37 3.51 -2.14
N GLY A 69 6.01 4.33 -3.13
CA GLY A 69 6.65 4.44 -4.43
C GLY A 69 5.69 4.26 -5.59
N ARG A 70 6.02 4.95 -6.66
CA ARG A 70 5.19 4.99 -7.86
C ARG A 70 5.44 3.77 -8.74
N PHE A 71 4.39 3.10 -9.16
CA PHE A 71 4.45 2.02 -10.15
C PHE A 71 3.44 2.22 -11.27
N HIS A 72 3.68 1.55 -12.39
CA HIS A 72 2.83 1.59 -13.56
C HIS A 72 2.12 0.25 -13.74
N LYS A 73 0.81 0.30 -13.85
CA LYS A 73 -0.07 -0.82 -14.11
C LYS A 73 -0.53 -0.74 -15.55
N ARG A 74 -0.23 -1.76 -16.34
CA ARG A 74 -0.60 -1.84 -17.77
C ARG A 74 -1.92 -2.58 -17.94
N PRO A 75 -2.64 -2.32 -19.04
CA PRO A 75 -3.90 -3.02 -19.34
C PRO A 75 -3.78 -4.54 -19.31
N GLU A 76 -2.71 -5.10 -19.87
CA GLU A 76 -2.46 -6.54 -19.92
C GLU A 76 -2.15 -7.17 -18.55
N ASP A 77 -1.83 -6.36 -17.57
CA ASP A 77 -1.45 -6.88 -16.25
C ASP A 77 -2.65 -7.44 -15.49
N ARG A 78 -3.87 -6.92 -15.70
CA ARG A 78 -5.11 -7.34 -15.02
C ARG A 78 -4.86 -7.68 -13.56
N SER A 79 -4.17 -6.78 -12.88
CA SER A 79 -3.66 -7.03 -11.55
C SER A 79 -4.56 -6.46 -10.47
N ILE A 80 -4.55 -7.11 -9.32
CA ILE A 80 -5.08 -6.56 -8.08
C ILE A 80 -4.03 -5.60 -7.52
N VAL A 81 -4.45 -4.45 -7.02
CA VAL A 81 -3.62 -3.53 -6.23
C VAL A 81 -4.24 -3.37 -4.85
N ILE A 82 -3.41 -3.10 -3.85
CA ILE A 82 -3.86 -2.92 -2.48
C ILE A 82 -3.22 -1.68 -1.85
N ALA A 83 -4.03 -0.69 -1.51
CA ALA A 83 -3.59 0.47 -0.76
C ALA A 83 -3.48 0.13 0.74
N PRO A 84 -2.40 0.56 1.41
CA PRO A 84 -2.27 0.42 2.86
C PRO A 84 -3.23 1.36 3.59
N PRO A 85 -3.65 1.03 4.82
CA PRO A 85 -4.47 1.92 5.62
C PRO A 85 -3.71 3.19 6.00
N GLN A 86 -4.44 4.27 6.27
CA GLN A 86 -3.91 5.56 6.70
C GLN A 86 -2.92 6.20 5.71
N CYS A 87 -2.94 5.79 4.44
CA CYS A 87 -2.13 6.36 3.38
C CYS A 87 -3.02 7.05 2.35
N SER A 88 -2.63 8.24 1.93
CA SER A 88 -3.19 8.86 0.74
C SER A 88 -2.59 8.20 -0.50
N SER A 89 -3.38 8.08 -1.57
CA SER A 89 -2.88 7.60 -2.85
C SER A 89 -2.97 8.66 -3.94
N ASP A 90 -2.01 8.62 -4.85
CA ASP A 90 -2.05 9.35 -6.12
C ASP A 90 -2.25 8.35 -7.25
N ILE A 91 -3.44 8.33 -7.84
CA ILE A 91 -3.79 7.45 -8.95
C ILE A 91 -4.09 8.30 -10.18
N VAL A 92 -3.36 8.06 -11.26
CA VAL A 92 -3.60 8.69 -12.56
C VAL A 92 -3.89 7.61 -13.59
N VAL A 93 -5.07 7.63 -14.17
CA VAL A 93 -5.53 6.64 -15.15
C VAL A 93 -5.64 7.29 -16.53
N ARG A 94 -5.11 6.62 -17.56
CA ARG A 94 -5.02 7.16 -18.92
C ARG A 94 -6.18 6.79 -19.83
N ASN A 95 -6.99 5.82 -19.45
CA ASN A 95 -8.15 5.35 -20.22
C ASN A 95 -9.37 5.16 -19.31
N PRO A 96 -10.60 5.23 -19.85
CA PRO A 96 -11.77 4.84 -19.08
C PRO A 96 -11.66 3.40 -18.58
N HIS A 97 -11.96 3.18 -17.32
CA HIS A 97 -11.77 1.90 -16.67
C HIS A 97 -12.94 1.55 -15.76
N HIS A 98 -13.03 0.27 -15.43
CA HIS A 98 -14.01 -0.31 -14.55
C HIS A 98 -13.29 -1.11 -13.48
N ILE A 99 -13.51 -0.80 -12.22
CA ILE A 99 -12.87 -1.43 -11.06
C ILE A 99 -13.92 -1.90 -10.05
N ARG A 100 -13.63 -3.01 -9.40
CA ARG A 100 -14.26 -3.40 -8.14
C ARG A 100 -13.31 -3.20 -7.00
N ILE A 101 -13.86 -2.67 -5.93
CA ILE A 101 -13.12 -2.28 -4.74
C ILE A 101 -13.67 -3.06 -3.56
N LEU A 102 -12.78 -3.61 -2.73
CA LEU A 102 -13.08 -4.14 -1.41
C LEU A 102 -12.36 -3.28 -0.38
N ALA A 103 -13.12 -2.65 0.52
CA ALA A 103 -12.60 -1.90 1.65
C ALA A 103 -12.71 -2.76 2.92
N LEU A 104 -11.56 -3.13 3.49
CA LEU A 104 -11.46 -4.02 4.65
C LEU A 104 -10.90 -3.25 5.86
N PRO A 105 -11.74 -2.98 6.89
CA PRO A 105 -11.34 -2.21 8.07
C PRO A 105 -10.20 -2.88 8.86
N THR A 106 -9.23 -2.08 9.30
CA THR A 106 -8.13 -2.56 10.16
C THR A 106 -8.64 -3.17 11.45
N SER A 107 -9.70 -2.61 12.04
CA SER A 107 -10.33 -3.14 13.27
C SER A 107 -10.84 -4.58 13.15
N ARG A 108 -11.21 -5.02 11.94
CA ARG A 108 -11.58 -6.42 11.68
C ARG A 108 -10.34 -7.32 11.63
N ILE A 109 -9.28 -6.83 10.99
CA ILE A 109 -8.00 -7.52 10.89
C ILE A 109 -7.37 -7.68 12.28
N ASP A 110 -7.38 -6.63 13.08
CA ASP A 110 -6.84 -6.64 14.44
C ASP A 110 -7.52 -7.73 15.29
N ARG A 111 -8.85 -7.88 15.20
CA ARG A 111 -9.58 -8.98 15.85
C ARG A 111 -9.18 -10.38 15.38
N TRP A 112 -8.85 -10.54 14.10
CA TRP A 112 -8.37 -11.83 13.58
C TRP A 112 -6.94 -12.15 13.99
N MET A 113 -6.15 -11.12 14.26
CA MET A 113 -4.73 -11.23 14.62
C MET A 113 -4.48 -11.15 16.14
N GLU A 114 -5.53 -11.05 16.96
CA GLU A 114 -5.41 -11.05 18.43
C GLU A 114 -4.66 -12.30 18.90
N GLY A 115 -3.50 -12.09 19.51
CA GLY A 115 -2.61 -13.16 19.99
C GLY A 115 -1.44 -13.56 19.08
N GLU A 116 -1.35 -13.04 17.85
CA GLU A 116 -0.36 -13.49 16.85
C GLU A 116 0.83 -12.54 16.61
N GLY A 117 1.04 -11.48 17.37
CA GLY A 117 2.14 -10.58 17.08
C GLY A 117 2.41 -9.49 18.11
N PRO A 118 3.49 -8.73 17.93
CA PRO A 118 3.79 -7.58 18.78
C PRO A 118 2.66 -6.56 18.72
N ALA A 119 2.28 -6.01 19.85
CA ALA A 119 1.12 -5.19 20.13
C ALA A 119 1.10 -3.81 19.43
N SER A 120 1.52 -3.68 18.20
CA SER A 120 1.47 -2.38 17.50
C SER A 120 1.39 -2.52 15.98
N GLY A 121 0.21 -2.28 15.45
CA GLY A 121 -0.06 -1.92 14.07
C GLY A 121 -0.62 -3.04 13.20
N SER A 122 -1.50 -2.66 12.28
CA SER A 122 -1.99 -3.55 11.21
C SER A 122 -0.82 -4.16 10.46
N PRO A 123 -0.88 -5.47 10.10
CA PRO A 123 0.20 -6.14 9.40
C PRO A 123 0.56 -5.43 8.10
N ASP A 124 1.85 -5.15 7.91
CA ASP A 124 2.35 -4.62 6.65
C ASP A 124 2.36 -5.73 5.59
N LEU A 125 1.65 -5.53 4.49
CA LEU A 125 1.67 -6.43 3.34
C LEU A 125 2.85 -6.15 2.39
N GLY A 126 3.75 -5.24 2.78
CA GLY A 126 5.04 -5.00 2.15
C GLY A 126 4.95 -4.75 0.65
N ARG A 127 5.50 -5.66 -0.15
CA ARG A 127 5.57 -5.53 -1.62
C ARG A 127 4.22 -5.41 -2.31
N LEU A 128 3.13 -5.89 -1.72
CA LEU A 128 1.80 -5.81 -2.35
C LEU A 128 1.29 -4.37 -2.46
N HIS A 129 1.84 -3.46 -1.66
CA HIS A 129 1.55 -2.03 -1.75
C HIS A 129 2.36 -1.31 -2.85
N ALA A 130 3.41 -1.93 -3.35
CA ALA A 130 4.35 -1.31 -4.29
C ALA A 130 4.21 -1.81 -5.74
N THR A 131 3.29 -2.74 -6.01
CA THR A 131 3.05 -3.29 -7.34
C THR A 131 1.70 -4.00 -7.43
N GLY A 132 1.15 -4.10 -8.61
CA GLY A 132 0.03 -5.00 -8.89
C GLY A 132 0.47 -6.46 -8.83
N PHE A 133 -0.44 -7.33 -8.40
CA PHE A 133 -0.20 -8.77 -8.31
C PHE A 133 -1.40 -9.57 -8.86
N LYS A 134 -1.18 -10.85 -9.16
CA LYS A 134 -2.22 -11.79 -9.56
C LYS A 134 -2.23 -12.98 -8.61
N ASN A 135 -3.42 -13.37 -8.19
CA ASN A 135 -3.63 -14.57 -7.40
C ASN A 135 -5.04 -15.09 -7.68
N VAL A 136 -5.10 -16.26 -8.30
CA VAL A 136 -6.37 -16.86 -8.76
C VAL A 136 -7.33 -17.10 -7.59
N LEU A 137 -6.83 -17.52 -6.44
CA LEU A 137 -7.68 -17.75 -5.27
C LEU A 137 -8.27 -16.44 -4.74
N ILE A 138 -7.47 -15.39 -4.66
CA ILE A 138 -7.95 -14.06 -4.25
C ILE A 138 -9.02 -13.55 -5.23
N GLU A 139 -8.80 -13.71 -6.55
CA GLU A 139 -9.77 -13.32 -7.56
C GLU A 139 -11.11 -14.09 -7.41
N GLN A 140 -11.03 -15.41 -7.19
CA GLN A 140 -12.21 -16.24 -6.96
C GLN A 140 -12.97 -15.85 -5.68
N LEU A 141 -12.23 -15.53 -4.59
CA LEU A 141 -12.83 -15.07 -3.34
C LEU A 141 -13.53 -13.72 -3.51
N LEU A 142 -12.93 -12.78 -4.25
CA LEU A 142 -13.56 -11.49 -4.56
C LEU A 142 -14.82 -11.66 -5.41
N ASP A 143 -14.80 -12.55 -6.42
CA ASP A 143 -15.98 -12.84 -7.23
C ASP A 143 -17.09 -13.50 -6.41
N ARG A 144 -16.73 -14.40 -5.52
CA ARG A 144 -17.67 -15.07 -4.61
C ARG A 144 -18.30 -14.08 -3.64
N LEU A 145 -17.50 -13.24 -2.99
CA LEU A 145 -18.00 -12.19 -2.09
C LEU A 145 -18.98 -11.25 -2.80
N TRP A 146 -18.70 -10.91 -4.07
CA TRP A 146 -19.58 -10.07 -4.87
C TRP A 146 -20.90 -10.78 -5.18
N ALA A 147 -20.85 -12.04 -5.60
CA ALA A 147 -22.05 -12.81 -5.96
C ALA A 147 -22.95 -13.07 -4.74
N ASP A 148 -22.38 -13.37 -3.59
CA ASP A 148 -23.12 -13.71 -2.38
C ASP A 148 -23.61 -12.47 -1.61
N ALA A 149 -23.14 -11.25 -1.94
CA ALA A 149 -23.46 -10.03 -1.22
C ALA A 149 -24.94 -9.61 -1.29
N ALA A 150 -25.68 -10.07 -2.28
CA ALA A 150 -27.12 -9.84 -2.40
C ALA A 150 -27.97 -10.76 -1.49
N ASP A 151 -27.41 -11.89 -1.04
CA ASP A 151 -28.08 -12.82 -0.12
C ASP A 151 -27.74 -12.50 1.33
N HIS A 152 -28.76 -12.08 2.08
CA HIS A 152 -28.62 -11.72 3.51
C HIS A 152 -28.94 -12.87 4.47
N SER A 153 -28.94 -14.14 4.00
CA SER A 153 -29.14 -15.32 4.83
C SER A 153 -28.01 -15.50 5.87
N ALA A 154 -28.26 -16.26 6.92
CA ALA A 154 -27.23 -16.59 7.90
C ALA A 154 -26.09 -17.40 7.26
N ALA A 155 -26.41 -18.27 6.29
CA ALA A 155 -25.44 -19.07 5.57
C ALA A 155 -24.51 -18.19 4.74
N SER A 156 -25.04 -17.22 3.99
CA SER A 156 -24.25 -16.29 3.17
C SER A 156 -23.35 -15.40 4.03
N ARG A 157 -23.83 -14.96 5.19
CA ARG A 157 -22.96 -14.21 6.12
C ARG A 157 -21.77 -15.03 6.63
N LEU A 158 -21.99 -16.28 7.03
CA LEU A 158 -20.91 -17.16 7.47
C LEU A 158 -19.93 -17.47 6.33
N GLN A 159 -20.44 -17.70 5.12
CA GLN A 159 -19.59 -17.93 3.94
C GLN A 159 -18.74 -16.68 3.61
N ALA A 160 -19.32 -15.50 3.70
CA ALA A 160 -18.62 -14.25 3.45
C ALA A 160 -17.54 -13.98 4.53
N ASP A 161 -17.83 -14.24 5.82
CA ASP A 161 -16.82 -14.14 6.89
C ASP A 161 -15.66 -15.12 6.67
N ALA A 162 -15.96 -16.36 6.29
CA ALA A 162 -14.95 -17.36 5.96
C ALA A 162 -14.11 -16.96 4.72
N ALA A 163 -14.76 -16.43 3.69
CA ALA A 163 -14.10 -15.95 2.48
C ALA A 163 -13.16 -14.76 2.77
N LEU A 164 -13.59 -13.80 3.59
CA LEU A 164 -12.75 -12.66 3.99
C LEU A 164 -11.54 -13.10 4.83
N LEU A 165 -11.73 -14.04 5.76
CA LEU A 165 -10.64 -14.58 6.55
C LEU A 165 -9.63 -15.33 5.68
N THR A 166 -10.12 -16.14 4.73
CA THR A 166 -9.29 -16.86 3.76
C THR A 166 -8.54 -15.88 2.85
N LEU A 167 -9.21 -14.83 2.38
CA LEU A 167 -8.62 -13.77 1.57
C LEU A 167 -7.48 -13.08 2.33
N TRP A 168 -7.69 -12.74 3.59
CA TRP A 168 -6.65 -12.12 4.42
C TRP A 168 -5.45 -13.05 4.63
N ALA A 169 -5.69 -14.32 4.95
CA ALA A 169 -4.63 -15.32 5.09
C ALA A 169 -3.82 -15.47 3.78
N GLU A 170 -4.50 -15.42 2.62
CA GLU A 170 -3.83 -15.51 1.33
C GLU A 170 -3.04 -14.25 0.98
N LEU A 171 -3.52 -13.05 1.35
CA LEU A 171 -2.76 -11.82 1.23
C LEU A 171 -1.47 -11.86 2.06
N LEU A 172 -1.53 -12.36 3.30
CA LEU A 172 -0.36 -12.57 4.13
C LEU A 172 0.64 -13.57 3.52
N ARG A 173 0.15 -14.65 2.90
CA ARG A 173 1.00 -15.60 2.17
C ARG A 173 1.61 -14.96 0.92
N GLU A 174 0.80 -14.23 0.16
CA GLU A 174 1.23 -13.55 -1.05
C GLU A 174 2.31 -12.50 -0.74
N SER A 175 2.16 -11.75 0.37
CA SER A 175 3.14 -10.75 0.80
C SER A 175 4.52 -11.35 1.09
N ARG A 176 4.56 -12.60 1.57
CA ARG A 176 5.80 -13.34 1.89
C ARG A 176 6.45 -14.02 0.69
N LYS A 177 5.74 -14.16 -0.44
CA LYS A 177 6.33 -14.75 -1.64
C LYS A 177 7.47 -13.88 -2.16
N PRO A 178 8.58 -14.47 -2.60
CA PRO A 178 9.63 -13.71 -3.26
C PRO A 178 9.05 -13.02 -4.50
N LEU A 179 9.49 -11.80 -4.77
CA LEU A 179 9.14 -11.10 -6.01
C LEU A 179 9.46 -12.00 -7.21
N GLN A 180 8.42 -12.46 -7.91
CA GLN A 180 8.62 -13.15 -9.20
C GLN A 180 9.00 -12.11 -10.24
N ILE A 181 10.30 -11.88 -10.37
CA ILE A 181 10.85 -10.99 -11.38
C ILE A 181 10.69 -11.70 -12.71
N ARG A 182 9.82 -11.22 -13.57
CA ARG A 182 9.86 -11.57 -14.99
C ARG A 182 11.18 -11.02 -15.54
N ALA A 183 12.16 -11.91 -15.64
CA ALA A 183 13.53 -11.63 -16.02
C ALA A 183 13.64 -11.17 -17.48
N ARG A 184 13.49 -9.86 -17.70
CA ARG A 184 14.16 -9.15 -18.79
C ARG A 184 14.72 -7.85 -18.23
N GLY A 185 15.94 -7.91 -17.68
CA GLY A 185 16.71 -6.72 -17.29
C GLY A 185 16.58 -6.26 -15.83
N GLY A 186 15.83 -6.96 -14.94
CA GLY A 186 15.72 -6.66 -13.50
C GLY A 186 16.73 -7.41 -12.63
N LEU A 187 16.67 -7.18 -11.30
CA LEU A 187 17.44 -7.95 -10.33
C LEU A 187 16.87 -9.37 -10.18
N ALA A 188 17.72 -10.35 -9.96
CA ALA A 188 17.29 -11.67 -9.52
C ALA A 188 16.65 -11.60 -8.11
N PRO A 189 15.74 -12.54 -7.74
CA PRO A 189 15.05 -12.50 -6.44
C PRO A 189 15.98 -12.41 -5.23
N TRP A 190 17.10 -13.12 -5.26
CA TRP A 190 18.10 -13.09 -4.20
C TRP A 190 18.86 -11.75 -4.13
N GLN A 191 19.12 -11.12 -5.30
CA GLN A 191 19.75 -9.79 -5.37
C GLN A 191 18.84 -8.73 -4.78
N ALA A 192 17.55 -8.75 -5.19
CA ALA A 192 16.54 -7.82 -4.69
C ALA A 192 16.40 -7.94 -3.16
N ARG A 193 16.21 -9.16 -2.65
CA ARG A 193 16.09 -9.42 -1.20
C ARG A 193 17.30 -8.89 -0.44
N ARG A 194 18.51 -9.29 -0.85
CA ARG A 194 19.76 -8.89 -0.19
C ARG A 194 19.94 -7.38 -0.14
N CYS A 195 19.59 -6.68 -1.25
CA CYS A 195 19.69 -5.22 -1.29
C CYS A 195 18.63 -4.54 -0.43
N ILE A 196 17.40 -5.06 -0.38
CA ILE A 196 16.32 -4.54 0.46
C ILE A 196 16.65 -4.75 1.94
N GLU A 197 17.07 -5.94 2.35
CA GLU A 197 17.52 -6.22 3.72
C GLU A 197 18.64 -5.26 4.13
N TYR A 198 19.65 -5.10 3.28
CA TYR A 198 20.76 -4.20 3.54
C TYR A 198 20.33 -2.73 3.69
N LEU A 199 19.38 -2.27 2.86
CA LEU A 199 18.82 -0.91 2.93
C LEU A 199 17.96 -0.70 4.19
N ASN A 200 17.18 -1.70 4.60
CA ASN A 200 16.34 -1.62 5.79
C ASN A 200 17.19 -1.64 7.07
N ASP A 201 18.18 -2.53 7.16
CA ASP A 201 19.09 -2.62 8.29
C ASP A 201 19.90 -1.33 8.49
N ARG A 202 20.20 -0.64 7.40
CA ARG A 202 20.98 0.61 7.35
C ARG A 202 20.17 1.82 6.90
N ALA A 203 18.89 1.86 7.23
CA ALA A 203 18.01 2.95 6.79
C ALA A 203 18.51 4.33 7.26
N SER A 204 19.12 4.39 8.43
CA SER A 204 19.71 5.62 8.98
C SER A 204 21.07 6.01 8.39
N GLU A 205 21.75 5.11 7.70
CA GLU A 205 23.06 5.35 7.09
C GLU A 205 22.90 5.84 5.64
N ASN A 206 23.89 6.55 5.10
CA ASN A 206 23.93 6.88 3.68
C ASN A 206 24.53 5.71 2.90
N VAL A 207 23.65 4.83 2.41
CA VAL A 207 24.04 3.68 1.58
C VAL A 207 24.33 4.14 0.16
N GLY A 208 25.58 3.97 -0.28
CA GLY A 208 26.03 4.32 -1.63
C GLY A 208 25.52 3.35 -2.71
N LEU A 209 25.34 3.86 -3.92
CA LEU A 209 24.93 3.05 -5.07
C LEU A 209 25.96 1.94 -5.40
N GLU A 210 27.23 2.22 -5.26
CA GLU A 210 28.34 1.29 -5.46
C GLU A 210 28.26 0.08 -4.49
N GLN A 211 27.93 0.34 -3.24
CA GLN A 211 27.78 -0.72 -2.23
C GLN A 211 26.64 -1.69 -2.59
N LEU A 212 25.49 -1.15 -2.99
CA LEU A 212 24.35 -1.96 -3.41
C LEU A 212 24.64 -2.72 -4.72
N ALA A 213 25.29 -2.07 -5.66
CA ALA A 213 25.69 -2.70 -6.92
C ALA A 213 26.67 -3.86 -6.68
N SER A 214 27.64 -3.68 -5.80
CA SER A 214 28.58 -4.73 -5.38
C SER A 214 27.85 -5.91 -4.73
N LEU A 215 26.88 -5.65 -3.83
CA LEU A 215 26.05 -6.69 -3.21
C LEU A 215 25.27 -7.52 -4.24
N ALA A 216 24.84 -6.88 -5.33
CA ALA A 216 24.13 -7.53 -6.43
C ALA A 216 25.04 -8.13 -7.50
N GLY A 217 26.35 -7.91 -7.44
CA GLY A 217 27.29 -8.34 -8.47
C GLY A 217 27.10 -7.64 -9.81
N LEU A 218 26.68 -6.36 -9.80
CA LEU A 218 26.38 -5.57 -10.98
C LEU A 218 27.18 -4.27 -10.99
N SER A 219 27.34 -3.65 -12.18
CA SER A 219 27.83 -2.27 -12.23
C SER A 219 26.79 -1.30 -11.67
N PRO A 220 27.18 -0.13 -11.10
CA PRO A 220 26.24 0.84 -10.53
C PRO A 220 25.12 1.26 -11.49
N PHE A 221 25.44 1.47 -12.75
CA PHE A 221 24.47 1.85 -13.78
C PHE A 221 23.45 0.73 -14.06
N HIS A 222 23.91 -0.50 -14.23
CA HIS A 222 23.05 -1.65 -14.44
C HIS A 222 22.21 -1.94 -13.20
N PHE A 223 22.80 -1.85 -12.02
CA PHE A 223 22.09 -2.02 -10.76
C PHE A 223 20.96 -1.01 -10.58
N ALA A 224 21.21 0.30 -10.75
CA ALA A 224 20.20 1.34 -10.58
C ALA A 224 18.98 1.10 -11.48
N ARG A 225 19.24 0.71 -12.75
CA ARG A 225 18.17 0.38 -13.71
C ARG A 225 17.43 -0.90 -13.33
N ALA A 226 18.16 -1.96 -12.99
CA ALA A 226 17.58 -3.25 -12.61
C ALA A 226 16.80 -3.13 -11.30
N PHE A 227 17.31 -2.42 -10.30
CA PHE A 227 16.63 -2.16 -9.03
C PHE A 227 15.32 -1.40 -9.27
N LYS A 228 15.36 -0.28 -10.03
CA LYS A 228 14.14 0.47 -10.35
C LYS A 228 13.13 -0.38 -11.13
N GLN A 229 13.60 -1.24 -12.04
CA GLN A 229 12.73 -2.13 -12.80
C GLN A 229 12.08 -3.20 -11.93
N THR A 230 12.79 -3.66 -10.90
CA THR A 230 12.33 -4.72 -9.98
C THR A 230 11.48 -4.18 -8.85
N ILE A 231 11.91 -3.08 -8.22
CA ILE A 231 11.31 -2.52 -7.00
C ILE A 231 10.32 -1.40 -7.32
N GLY A 232 10.32 -0.90 -8.56
CA GLY A 232 9.47 0.21 -9.00
C GLY A 232 10.08 1.59 -8.76
N VAL A 233 10.97 1.73 -7.78
CA VAL A 233 11.62 3.00 -7.43
C VAL A 233 13.15 2.86 -7.43
N PRO A 234 13.89 3.97 -7.66
CA PRO A 234 15.36 3.95 -7.53
C PRO A 234 15.80 3.66 -6.08
N PRO A 235 17.03 3.13 -5.86
CA PRO A 235 17.54 2.78 -4.53
C PRO A 235 17.46 3.93 -3.50
N HIS A 236 17.89 5.14 -3.90
CA HIS A 236 17.85 6.32 -3.03
C HIS A 236 16.41 6.72 -2.63
N ARG A 237 15.45 6.52 -3.53
CA ARG A 237 14.03 6.78 -3.26
C ARG A 237 13.45 5.75 -2.30
N TYR A 238 13.83 4.48 -2.46
CA TYR A 238 13.48 3.41 -1.53
C TYR A 238 13.97 3.74 -0.11
N GLN A 239 15.24 4.11 0.02
CA GLN A 239 15.83 4.47 1.32
C GLN A 239 15.15 5.69 1.95
N LEU A 240 14.83 6.70 1.15
CA LEU A 240 14.11 7.87 1.61
C LEU A 240 12.73 7.49 2.17
N ASN A 241 11.99 6.65 1.44
CA ASN A 241 10.68 6.18 1.87
C ASN A 241 10.77 5.39 3.19
N ALA A 242 11.78 4.51 3.33
CA ALA A 242 12.01 3.76 4.57
C ALA A 242 12.30 4.70 5.77
N ARG A 243 13.12 5.75 5.57
CA ARG A 243 13.39 6.78 6.61
C ARG A 243 12.12 7.51 7.02
N ILE A 244 11.29 7.90 6.05
CA ILE A 244 10.04 8.62 6.33
C ILE A 244 9.04 7.71 7.04
N ALA A 245 8.93 6.44 6.64
CA ALA A 245 8.08 5.47 7.32
C ALA A 245 8.52 5.27 8.78
N LYS A 246 9.82 5.09 9.03
CA LYS A 246 10.38 4.99 10.39
C LYS A 246 10.13 6.27 11.20
N ALA A 247 10.29 7.45 10.57
CA ALA A 247 10.02 8.73 11.25
C ALA A 247 8.55 8.88 11.66
N LYS A 248 7.61 8.48 10.79
CA LYS A 248 6.17 8.45 11.11
C LYS A 248 5.92 7.57 12.33
N ALA A 249 6.38 6.33 12.30
CA ALA A 249 6.20 5.39 13.41
C ALA A 249 6.73 5.96 14.74
N LEU A 250 7.93 6.54 14.73
CA LEU A 250 8.52 7.16 15.93
C LEU A 250 7.73 8.39 16.40
N LEU A 251 7.20 9.20 15.48
CA LEU A 251 6.37 10.36 15.83
C LEU A 251 5.04 9.95 16.48
N GLU A 252 4.50 8.80 16.12
CA GLU A 252 3.24 8.25 16.64
C GLU A 252 3.41 7.64 18.04
N VAL A 253 4.48 6.87 18.26
CA VAL A 253 4.61 6.02 19.46
C VAL A 253 5.59 6.56 20.51
N SER A 254 6.53 7.46 20.16
CA SER A 254 7.60 7.89 21.08
C SER A 254 7.49 9.36 21.51
N ASP A 255 7.96 9.67 22.73
CA ASP A 255 8.12 11.04 23.23
C ASP A 255 9.43 11.70 22.79
N ALA A 256 10.23 11.02 21.99
CA ALA A 256 11.49 11.54 21.48
C ALA A 256 11.29 12.88 20.76
N THR A 257 12.22 13.81 20.94
CA THR A 257 12.15 15.10 20.23
C THR A 257 12.26 14.89 18.72
N VAL A 258 11.75 15.83 17.93
CA VAL A 258 11.91 15.79 16.46
C VAL A 258 13.41 15.77 16.08
N THR A 259 14.26 16.38 16.88
CA THR A 259 15.71 16.35 16.69
C THR A 259 16.28 14.95 16.91
N THR A 260 15.87 14.27 17.99
CA THR A 260 16.28 12.89 18.26
C THR A 260 15.82 11.95 17.14
N ILE A 261 14.57 12.07 16.73
CA ILE A 261 14.03 11.28 15.62
C ILE A 261 14.79 11.57 14.31
N ALA A 262 15.16 12.82 14.04
CA ALA A 262 15.94 13.16 12.85
C ALA A 262 17.25 12.38 12.79
N PHE A 263 18.01 12.36 13.88
CA PHE A 263 19.27 11.59 13.96
C PHE A 263 19.01 10.08 13.83
N GLU A 264 17.99 9.57 14.51
CA GLU A 264 17.67 8.14 14.49
C GLU A 264 17.27 7.62 13.11
N VAL A 265 16.68 8.47 12.26
CA VAL A 265 16.31 8.12 10.88
C VAL A 265 17.34 8.57 9.84
N GLY A 266 18.53 9.06 10.29
CA GLY A 266 19.67 9.35 9.44
C GLY A 266 19.68 10.73 8.79
N TYR A 267 19.11 11.75 9.45
CA TYR A 267 19.25 13.16 9.08
C TYR A 267 20.17 13.90 10.07
N GLU A 268 20.97 14.79 9.56
CA GLU A 268 21.95 15.58 10.35
C GLU A 268 21.29 16.67 11.23
N SER A 269 19.99 16.97 11.00
CA SER A 269 19.28 17.99 11.77
C SER A 269 17.76 17.80 11.67
N SER A 270 17.03 18.34 12.66
CA SER A 270 15.58 18.42 12.62
C SER A 270 15.06 19.22 11.43
N GLN A 271 15.79 20.23 10.97
CA GLN A 271 15.44 21.03 9.79
C GLN A 271 15.53 20.22 8.51
N ALA A 272 16.58 19.39 8.37
CA ALA A 272 16.73 18.49 7.22
C ALA A 272 15.58 17.48 7.16
N LEU A 273 15.27 16.82 8.29
CA LEU A 273 14.09 15.96 8.38
C LEU A 273 12.81 16.71 8.04
N ALA A 274 12.57 17.88 8.66
CA ALA A 274 11.31 18.62 8.49
C ALA A 274 11.05 19.03 7.03
N ARG A 275 12.10 19.44 6.31
CA ARG A 275 12.01 19.78 4.87
C ARG A 275 11.62 18.57 4.03
N VAL A 276 12.28 17.43 4.25
CA VAL A 276 12.01 16.21 3.49
C VAL A 276 10.65 15.63 3.88
N PHE A 277 10.36 15.55 5.18
CA PHE A 277 9.09 15.02 5.68
C PHE A 277 7.90 15.84 5.17
N ARG A 278 7.99 17.19 5.19
CA ARG A 278 6.92 18.05 4.64
C ARG A 278 6.73 17.85 3.14
N ARG A 279 7.80 17.65 2.39
CA ARG A 279 7.72 17.35 0.94
C ARG A 279 7.03 16.03 0.67
N GLU A 280 7.31 14.99 1.49
CA GLU A 280 6.82 13.62 1.26
C GLU A 280 5.44 13.36 1.90
N VAL A 281 5.12 14.07 3.00
CA VAL A 281 3.91 13.84 3.81
C VAL A 281 2.91 14.99 3.73
N GLY A 282 3.35 16.15 3.23
CA GLY A 282 2.53 17.35 3.11
C GLY A 282 2.50 18.26 4.35
N ILE A 283 2.81 17.73 5.54
CA ILE A 283 2.81 18.46 6.81
C ILE A 283 4.15 18.30 7.55
N SER A 284 4.42 19.18 8.51
CA SER A 284 5.65 19.08 9.31
C SER A 284 5.60 17.90 10.29
N PRO A 285 6.76 17.35 10.73
CA PRO A 285 6.81 16.30 11.73
C PRO A 285 6.06 16.64 13.04
N SER A 286 6.17 17.89 13.51
CA SER A 286 5.47 18.34 14.71
C SER A 286 3.95 18.39 14.53
N ASN A 287 3.48 18.80 13.36
CA ASN A 287 2.05 18.80 13.03
C ASN A 287 1.53 17.36 12.88
N TYR A 288 2.33 16.49 12.24
CA TYR A 288 2.02 15.07 12.13
C TYR A 288 1.85 14.44 13.50
N ARG A 289 2.81 14.60 14.42
CA ARG A 289 2.70 14.13 15.81
C ARG A 289 1.41 14.60 16.48
N ARG A 290 1.12 15.90 16.40
CA ARG A 290 -0.08 16.47 17.03
C ARG A 290 -1.39 15.90 16.48
N GLN A 291 -1.41 15.55 15.19
CA GLN A 291 -2.59 15.00 14.53
C GLN A 291 -2.85 13.53 14.87
N TYR A 292 -1.78 12.75 15.07
CA TYR A 292 -1.87 11.29 15.23
C TYR A 292 -1.62 10.80 16.67
N ARG A 293 -1.40 11.71 17.60
CA ARG A 293 -1.23 11.45 19.03
C ARG A 293 -2.36 12.02 19.91
N GLN A 294 -3.52 12.26 19.34
CA GLN A 294 -4.69 12.66 20.15
C GLN A 294 -5.32 11.47 20.84
#